data_5784b8a277c64d94ee43cce753b74ae2
#
_entry.id   5784b8a277c64d94ee43cce753b74ae2
#
_cell.length_a   1.000
_cell.length_b   1.000
_cell.length_c   1.000
_cell.angle_alpha   90.00
_cell.angle_beta   90.00
_cell.angle_gamma   90.00
#
_symmetry.space_group_name_H-M   'P 1'
#
loop_
_entity.id
_entity.type
_entity.pdbx_description
1 polymer ?
#
loop_
_entity_poly.entity_id
_entity_poly.type
_entity_poly.pdbx_seq_one_letter_code
_entity_poly.pdbx_strand_id
1 'polypeptide(L)'
;DKEGNQRGDKWDTACQIQDLCSLDYKLPCVSISRADGLEIINGIEKIKKAGKTPTSKLVVDNEVGKQNGTSYNIVGKIKGTGNTGQQILVAGHYDKYFYGTNDDCAAIGLVAAMAKAMVDSEYKPLNDIIFIAHGAEEWGRQGTETDWAEGSWQMITKVHPEWAEKAFAVVNID
;
A
#
# COMPACT_ATOMS: atom_id res chain seq x y z
N ASP A 1 0.53 -13.65 9.36
CA ASP A 1 1.97 -13.59 9.15
C ASP A 1 2.71 -14.03 10.42
N LYS A 2 3.99 -14.26 10.33
CA LYS A 2 4.80 -14.73 11.47
C LYS A 2 4.94 -13.69 12.59
N GLU A 3 4.70 -12.47 12.30
CA GLU A 3 5.08 -11.32 13.14
C GLU A 3 3.92 -10.76 13.94
N GLY A 4 2.78 -11.40 13.87
CA GLY A 4 1.69 -11.13 14.77
C GLY A 4 0.91 -9.88 14.44
N ASN A 5 0.76 -9.52 13.18
CA ASN A 5 -0.27 -8.56 12.80
C ASN A 5 -1.60 -9.09 13.30
N GLN A 6 -1.99 -8.61 14.46
CA GLN A 6 -3.19 -9.09 15.14
C GLN A 6 -4.42 -8.65 14.38
N ARG A 7 -5.16 -9.63 13.91
CA ARG A 7 -6.44 -9.41 13.23
C ARG A 7 -7.62 -9.79 14.14
N GLY A 8 -7.41 -9.62 15.43
CA GLY A 8 -8.37 -9.97 16.45
C GLY A 8 -8.68 -11.47 16.47
N ASP A 9 -9.92 -11.82 16.66
CA ASP A 9 -10.44 -13.19 16.70
C ASP A 9 -10.35 -13.93 15.35
N LYS A 10 -10.08 -13.22 14.25
CA LYS A 10 -9.94 -13.78 12.91
C LYS A 10 -8.50 -14.07 12.51
N TRP A 11 -7.56 -13.91 13.42
CA TRP A 11 -6.13 -14.11 13.15
C TRP A 11 -5.79 -15.43 12.46
N ASP A 12 -6.37 -16.53 12.91
CA ASP A 12 -6.06 -17.86 12.36
C ASP A 12 -6.71 -18.14 11.01
N THR A 13 -7.75 -17.41 10.64
CA THR A 13 -8.53 -17.64 9.41
C THR A 13 -8.39 -16.53 8.38
N ALA A 14 -7.81 -15.40 8.73
CA ALA A 14 -7.59 -14.32 7.79
C ALA A 14 -6.50 -14.68 6.77
N CYS A 15 -6.77 -14.33 5.52
CA CYS A 15 -5.79 -14.37 4.45
C CYS A 15 -5.38 -12.95 4.09
N GLN A 16 -4.13 -12.79 3.72
CA GLN A 16 -3.61 -11.54 3.20
C GLN A 16 -3.44 -11.68 1.68
N ILE A 17 -3.63 -10.60 0.95
CA ILE A 17 -3.25 -10.55 -0.44
C ILE A 17 -1.73 -10.63 -0.53
N GLN A 18 -1.25 -11.47 -1.42
CA GLN A 18 0.15 -11.57 -1.75
C GLN A 18 0.37 -10.84 -3.04
N ASP A 19 1.16 -9.81 -2.98
CA ASP A 19 1.63 -9.13 -4.16
C ASP A 19 2.78 -9.90 -4.79
N LEU A 20 2.55 -10.32 -6.00
CA LEU A 20 3.54 -10.96 -6.85
C LEU A 20 3.54 -10.22 -8.18
N CYS A 21 4.30 -9.21 -8.24
CA CYS A 21 4.19 -8.19 -9.25
C CYS A 21 5.07 -8.42 -10.44
N SER A 22 6.02 -9.29 -10.33
CA SER A 22 6.83 -9.63 -11.50
C SER A 22 6.01 -10.52 -12.44
N LEU A 23 5.71 -10.02 -13.61
CA LEU A 23 5.10 -10.77 -14.71
C LEU A 23 5.93 -11.97 -15.16
N ASP A 24 7.17 -12.07 -14.71
CA ASP A 24 8.07 -13.17 -14.97
C ASP A 24 7.86 -14.36 -14.03
N TYR A 25 7.10 -14.17 -12.93
CA TYR A 25 6.71 -15.28 -12.06
C TYR A 25 5.70 -16.19 -12.76
N LYS A 26 6.18 -17.34 -13.16
CA LYS A 26 5.37 -18.38 -13.81
C LYS A 26 4.85 -19.43 -12.83
N LEU A 27 5.19 -19.31 -11.55
CA LEU A 27 4.73 -20.23 -10.52
C LEU A 27 3.38 -19.77 -9.97
N PRO A 28 2.40 -20.65 -9.92
CA PRO A 28 1.14 -20.32 -9.26
C PRO A 28 1.38 -20.12 -7.77
N CYS A 29 0.87 -19.01 -7.24
CA CYS A 29 0.95 -18.67 -5.83
C CYS A 29 -0.43 -18.39 -5.27
N VAL A 30 -0.60 -18.68 -3.99
CA VAL A 30 -1.83 -18.40 -3.26
C VAL A 30 -1.47 -17.93 -1.86
N SER A 31 -2.26 -17.01 -1.33
CA SER A 31 -2.25 -16.64 0.07
C SER A 31 -3.18 -17.56 0.84
N ILE A 32 -2.70 -18.09 1.95
CA ILE A 32 -3.45 -19.02 2.81
C ILE A 32 -3.52 -18.48 4.23
N SER A 33 -4.52 -18.93 4.99
CA SER A 33 -4.61 -18.59 6.40
C SER A 33 -3.47 -19.22 7.21
N ARG A 34 -3.22 -18.66 8.40
CA ARG A 34 -2.24 -19.25 9.32
C ARG A 34 -2.64 -20.66 9.73
N ALA A 35 -3.92 -20.92 9.96
CA ALA A 35 -4.43 -22.24 10.32
C ALA A 35 -4.14 -23.28 9.23
N ASP A 36 -4.45 -22.96 7.98
CA ASP A 36 -4.16 -23.84 6.83
C ASP A 36 -2.65 -24.06 6.67
N GLY A 37 -1.86 -23.01 6.84
CA GLY A 37 -0.40 -23.11 6.76
C GLY A 37 0.18 -24.05 7.83
N LEU A 38 -0.33 -24.01 9.05
CA LEU A 38 0.07 -24.92 10.12
C LEU A 38 -0.36 -26.35 9.84
N GLU A 39 -1.55 -26.55 9.30
CA GLU A 39 -2.02 -27.88 8.92
C GLU A 39 -1.13 -28.51 7.83
N ILE A 40 -0.76 -27.72 6.82
CA ILE A 40 0.17 -28.16 5.76
C ILE A 40 1.53 -28.53 6.36
N ILE A 41 2.11 -27.68 7.21
CA ILE A 41 3.41 -27.95 7.85
C ILE A 41 3.36 -29.25 8.65
N ASN A 42 2.36 -29.41 9.50
CA ASN A 42 2.18 -30.61 10.31
C ASN A 42 1.99 -31.87 9.45
N GLY A 43 1.24 -31.74 8.36
CA GLY A 43 1.04 -32.81 7.37
C GLY A 43 2.36 -33.23 6.72
N ILE A 44 3.18 -32.28 6.31
CA ILE A 44 4.51 -32.53 5.73
C ILE A 44 5.41 -33.29 6.72
N GLU A 45 5.45 -32.82 7.97
CA GLU A 45 6.27 -33.48 9.00
C GLU A 45 5.82 -34.92 9.27
N LYS A 46 4.51 -35.16 9.35
CA LYS A 46 3.95 -36.50 9.54
C LYS A 46 4.35 -37.43 8.41
N ILE A 47 4.26 -36.97 7.16
CA ILE A 47 4.64 -37.76 5.98
C ILE A 47 6.13 -38.08 5.97
N LYS A 48 6.99 -37.08 6.31
CA LYS A 48 8.44 -37.27 6.43
C LYS A 48 8.81 -38.24 7.54
N LYS A 49 8.19 -38.18 8.69
CA LYS A 49 8.39 -39.13 9.81
C LYS A 49 8.01 -40.56 9.43
N ALA A 50 7.07 -40.72 8.50
CA ALA A 50 6.71 -42.02 7.95
C ALA A 50 7.63 -42.49 6.82
N GLY A 51 8.74 -41.83 6.55
CA GLY A 51 9.71 -42.20 5.51
C GLY A 51 9.21 -41.93 4.08
N LYS A 52 8.17 -41.11 3.93
CA LYS A 52 7.58 -40.77 2.62
C LYS A 52 7.94 -39.36 2.18
N THR A 53 7.93 -39.14 0.88
CA THR A 53 8.09 -37.80 0.30
C THR A 53 6.74 -37.08 0.27
N PRO A 54 6.58 -35.92 0.91
CA PRO A 54 5.37 -35.15 0.80
C PRO A 54 5.23 -34.55 -0.61
N THR A 55 4.02 -34.59 -1.13
CA THR A 55 3.64 -33.97 -2.40
C THR A 55 2.41 -33.11 -2.19
N SER A 56 2.27 -32.04 -2.98
CA SER A 56 1.09 -31.22 -3.01
C SER A 56 0.66 -30.98 -4.45
N LYS A 57 -0.60 -30.65 -4.62
CA LYS A 57 -1.15 -30.17 -5.90
C LYS A 57 -1.80 -28.83 -5.64
N LEU A 58 -1.31 -27.80 -6.32
CA LEU A 58 -1.94 -26.49 -6.35
C LEU A 58 -2.67 -26.30 -7.68
N VAL A 59 -3.93 -25.89 -7.60
CA VAL A 59 -4.71 -25.51 -8.77
C VAL A 59 -5.14 -24.08 -8.56
N VAL A 60 -4.74 -23.20 -9.47
CA VAL A 60 -5.10 -21.79 -9.48
C VAL A 60 -5.84 -21.54 -10.79
N ASP A 61 -7.05 -21.02 -10.67
CA ASP A 61 -7.89 -20.60 -11.79
C ASP A 61 -8.24 -19.12 -11.56
N ASN A 62 -7.48 -18.26 -12.18
CA ASN A 62 -7.68 -16.82 -12.11
C ASN A 62 -7.41 -16.17 -13.47
N GLU A 63 -8.03 -15.04 -13.67
CA GLU A 63 -7.80 -14.17 -14.82
C GLU A 63 -7.22 -12.84 -14.35
N VAL A 64 -6.09 -12.45 -14.94
CA VAL A 64 -5.51 -11.12 -14.71
C VAL A 64 -6.09 -10.18 -15.76
N GLY A 65 -6.84 -9.21 -15.29
CA GLY A 65 -7.44 -8.18 -16.16
C GLY A 65 -6.36 -7.33 -16.82
N LYS A 66 -6.55 -7.05 -18.12
CA LYS A 66 -5.68 -6.15 -18.91
C LYS A 66 -6.34 -4.79 -19.15
N GLN A 67 -7.24 -4.38 -18.27
CA GLN A 67 -7.95 -3.13 -18.43
C GLN A 67 -7.15 -1.97 -17.86
N ASN A 68 -7.10 -0.89 -18.61
CA ASN A 68 -6.58 0.37 -18.08
C ASN A 68 -7.61 0.94 -17.11
N GLY A 69 -7.20 1.09 -15.87
CA GLY A 69 -7.97 1.79 -14.84
C GLY A 69 -7.63 3.27 -14.80
N THR A 70 -8.48 4.04 -14.15
CA THR A 70 -8.22 5.44 -13.82
C THR A 70 -8.30 5.61 -12.33
N SER A 71 -7.28 6.21 -11.74
CA SER A 71 -7.25 6.63 -10.35
C SER A 71 -6.95 8.12 -10.26
N TYR A 72 -7.20 8.71 -9.10
CA TYR A 72 -7.00 10.12 -8.85
C TYR A 72 -6.14 10.31 -7.62
N ASN A 73 -5.22 11.27 -7.66
CA ASN A 73 -4.61 11.80 -6.46
C ASN A 73 -5.39 13.04 -6.02
N ILE A 74 -5.67 13.14 -4.73
CA ILE A 74 -6.37 14.29 -4.16
C ILE A 74 -5.34 15.18 -3.48
N VAL A 75 -5.31 16.45 -3.82
CA VAL A 75 -4.30 17.39 -3.32
C VAL A 75 -4.97 18.59 -2.67
N GLY A 76 -4.56 18.88 -1.44
CA GLY A 76 -4.89 20.11 -0.72
C GLY A 76 -3.62 20.91 -0.42
N LYS A 77 -3.72 22.24 -0.38
CA LYS A 77 -2.58 23.11 -0.15
C LYS A 77 -2.87 24.19 0.87
N ILE A 78 -2.00 24.33 1.84
CA ILE A 78 -1.89 25.53 2.69
C ILE A 78 -0.69 26.33 2.19
N LYS A 79 -0.95 27.56 1.73
CA LYS A 79 0.11 28.42 1.21
C LYS A 79 0.99 28.95 2.33
N GLY A 80 2.30 28.84 2.13
CA GLY A 80 3.30 29.43 3.02
C GLY A 80 3.40 30.95 2.87
N THR A 81 3.88 31.58 3.91
CA THR A 81 4.06 33.07 4.00
C THR A 81 5.50 33.49 3.66
N GLY A 82 6.45 32.55 3.66
CA GLY A 82 7.87 32.85 3.58
C GLY A 82 8.44 33.05 2.18
N ASN A 83 7.67 32.81 1.13
CA ASN A 83 8.15 32.93 -0.25
C ASN A 83 9.44 32.13 -0.54
N THR A 84 9.64 31.03 0.16
CA THR A 84 10.86 30.22 0.10
C THR A 84 11.02 29.45 -1.20
N GLY A 85 9.93 29.23 -1.92
CA GLY A 85 9.88 28.33 -3.07
C GLY A 85 9.90 26.84 -2.69
N GLN A 86 9.97 26.55 -1.39
CA GLN A 86 10.00 25.18 -0.85
C GLN A 86 8.63 24.75 -0.34
N GLN A 87 8.42 23.44 -0.28
CA GLN A 87 7.19 22.85 0.20
C GLN A 87 7.44 21.62 1.08
N ILE A 88 6.49 21.33 1.95
CA ILE A 88 6.42 20.11 2.75
C ILE A 88 5.29 19.28 2.18
N LEU A 89 5.56 18.02 1.84
CA LEU A 89 4.56 17.08 1.38
C LEU A 89 4.13 16.21 2.55
N VAL A 90 2.82 16.09 2.77
CA VAL A 90 2.22 15.21 3.77
C VAL A 90 1.28 14.28 3.04
N ALA A 91 1.61 13.01 3.01
CA ALA A 91 0.96 12.04 2.14
C ALA A 91 0.51 10.78 2.86
N GLY A 92 -0.45 10.11 2.30
CA GLY A 92 -0.90 8.77 2.56
C GLY A 92 -1.69 8.30 1.36
N HIS A 93 -2.14 7.04 1.33
CA HIS A 93 -2.97 6.55 0.24
C HIS A 93 -4.41 6.26 0.67
N TYR A 94 -5.37 6.35 -0.25
CA TYR A 94 -6.78 6.17 0.08
C TYR A 94 -7.43 4.95 -0.55
N ASP A 95 -6.76 4.32 -1.50
CA ASP A 95 -7.17 3.01 -1.96
C ASP A 95 -6.81 1.95 -0.92
N LYS A 96 -7.47 0.81 -0.95
CA LYS A 96 -7.38 -0.17 0.12
C LYS A 96 -7.79 -1.55 -0.33
N TYR A 97 -7.26 -2.55 0.35
CA TYR A 97 -7.77 -3.90 0.31
C TYR A 97 -8.84 -4.11 1.37
N PHE A 98 -9.94 -4.78 1.00
CA PHE A 98 -11.04 -5.15 1.90
C PHE A 98 -11.57 -3.97 2.72
N TYR A 99 -11.47 -4.07 4.04
CA TYR A 99 -11.90 -3.01 4.96
C TYR A 99 -10.86 -1.90 5.15
N GLY A 100 -9.58 -2.19 4.92
CA GLY A 100 -8.48 -1.24 4.85
C GLY A 100 -8.40 -0.22 6.00
N THR A 101 -8.77 -0.61 7.22
CA THR A 101 -8.88 0.36 8.34
C THR A 101 -7.51 0.90 8.73
N ASN A 102 -6.51 0.03 8.78
CA ASN A 102 -5.16 0.42 9.13
C ASN A 102 -4.38 0.84 7.88
N ASP A 103 -4.47 0.04 6.86
CA ASP A 103 -3.81 0.20 5.57
C ASP A 103 -4.86 0.60 4.51
N ASP A 104 -5.01 1.88 4.13
CA ASP A 104 -4.37 3.03 4.79
C ASP A 104 -5.39 4.12 5.17
N CYS A 105 -6.64 3.72 5.46
CA CYS A 105 -7.68 4.67 5.85
C CYS A 105 -7.32 5.47 7.11
N ALA A 106 -6.50 4.88 8.01
CA ALA A 106 -6.05 5.57 9.22
C ALA A 106 -5.14 6.75 8.90
N ALA A 107 -4.21 6.58 7.98
CA ALA A 107 -3.32 7.66 7.56
C ALA A 107 -4.08 8.78 6.86
N ILE A 108 -5.02 8.45 6.00
CA ILE A 108 -5.85 9.47 5.35
C ILE A 108 -6.68 10.25 6.36
N GLY A 109 -7.23 9.56 7.37
CA GLY A 109 -7.89 10.23 8.49
C GLY A 109 -6.96 11.20 9.22
N LEU A 110 -5.71 10.81 9.43
CA LEU A 110 -4.69 11.62 10.08
C LEU A 110 -4.25 12.80 9.21
N VAL A 111 -4.00 12.59 7.92
CA VAL A 111 -3.67 13.65 6.95
C VAL A 111 -4.77 14.70 6.90
N ALA A 112 -6.02 14.28 6.83
CA ALA A 112 -7.17 15.16 6.84
C ALA A 112 -7.33 15.92 8.17
N ALA A 113 -7.10 15.26 9.30
CA ALA A 113 -7.15 15.88 10.63
C ALA A 113 -6.05 16.92 10.80
N MET A 114 -4.83 16.67 10.33
CA MET A 114 -3.74 17.63 10.35
C MET A 114 -4.06 18.86 9.50
N ALA A 115 -4.55 18.66 8.27
CA ALA A 115 -4.96 19.76 7.40
C ALA A 115 -6.05 20.61 8.06
N LYS A 116 -7.06 19.96 8.64
CA LYS A 116 -8.14 20.66 9.35
C LYS A 116 -7.62 21.43 10.56
N ALA A 117 -6.78 20.83 11.40
CA ALA A 117 -6.23 21.50 12.57
C ALA A 117 -5.42 22.74 12.21
N MET A 118 -4.65 22.68 11.13
CA MET A 118 -3.90 23.87 10.65
C MET A 118 -4.81 24.96 10.13
N VAL A 119 -5.89 24.61 9.46
CA VAL A 119 -6.89 25.59 8.99
C VAL A 119 -7.64 26.20 10.17
N ASP A 120 -8.13 25.38 11.09
CA ASP A 120 -8.92 25.85 12.24
C ASP A 120 -8.10 26.73 13.20
N SER A 121 -6.80 26.45 13.34
CA SER A 121 -5.89 27.26 14.16
C SER A 121 -5.34 28.50 13.44
N GLU A 122 -5.76 28.71 12.19
CA GLU A 122 -5.23 29.78 11.34
C GLU A 122 -3.69 29.77 11.23
N TYR A 123 -3.09 28.58 11.31
CA TYR A 123 -1.64 28.42 11.26
C TYR A 123 -1.06 28.97 9.95
N LYS A 124 0.00 29.74 10.07
CA LYS A 124 0.69 30.39 8.94
C LYS A 124 2.08 29.77 8.79
N PRO A 125 2.22 28.70 7.97
CA PRO A 125 3.52 28.07 7.73
C PRO A 125 4.47 29.00 6.96
N LEU A 126 5.75 28.76 7.13
CA LEU A 126 6.79 29.45 6.33
C LEU A 126 6.80 28.92 4.90
N ASN A 127 6.82 27.59 4.75
CA ASN A 127 6.80 26.89 3.46
C ASN A 127 5.36 26.50 3.09
N ASP A 128 5.11 26.26 1.82
CA ASP A 128 3.87 25.62 1.40
C ASP A 128 3.75 24.22 2.02
N ILE A 129 2.56 23.85 2.48
CA ILE A 129 2.25 22.49 2.92
C ILE A 129 1.25 21.88 1.95
N ILE A 130 1.62 20.75 1.37
CA ILE A 130 0.83 20.01 0.40
C ILE A 130 0.36 18.73 1.06
N PHE A 131 -0.95 18.57 1.22
CA PHE A 131 -1.58 17.35 1.69
C PHE A 131 -2.00 16.52 0.50
N ILE A 132 -1.65 15.24 0.50
CA ILE A 132 -1.86 14.36 -0.64
C ILE A 132 -2.52 13.07 -0.16
N ALA A 133 -3.63 12.71 -0.79
CA ALA A 133 -4.17 11.36 -0.71
C ALA A 133 -3.91 10.69 -2.06
N HIS A 134 -2.97 9.75 -2.07
CA HIS A 134 -2.64 8.99 -3.26
C HIS A 134 -3.71 7.94 -3.55
N GLY A 135 -4.06 7.79 -4.81
CA GLY A 135 -4.81 6.65 -5.30
C GLY A 135 -3.89 5.71 -6.06
N ALA A 136 -4.30 4.45 -6.19
CA ALA A 136 -3.51 3.41 -6.84
C ALA A 136 -2.11 3.22 -6.20
N GLU A 137 -2.05 3.27 -4.87
CA GLU A 137 -0.86 2.88 -4.13
C GLU A 137 -0.71 1.36 -4.19
N GLU A 138 -1.79 0.65 -3.94
CA GLU A 138 -1.90 -0.81 -3.92
C GLU A 138 -1.85 -1.43 -5.34
N TRP A 139 -1.42 -0.68 -6.32
CA TRP A 139 -1.36 -1.10 -7.71
C TRP A 139 0.03 -0.93 -8.31
N GLY A 140 0.48 -2.01 -8.94
CA GLY A 140 1.69 -2.00 -9.73
C GLY A 140 1.44 -1.63 -11.18
N ARG A 141 2.52 -1.38 -11.89
CA ARG A 141 2.50 -1.12 -13.32
C ARG A 141 2.81 -2.38 -14.11
N GLN A 142 1.88 -2.81 -14.93
CA GLN A 142 2.07 -3.96 -15.80
C GLN A 142 3.30 -3.81 -16.69
N GLY A 143 4.14 -4.85 -16.73
CA GLY A 143 5.35 -4.87 -17.54
C GLY A 143 6.54 -4.11 -16.96
N THR A 144 6.47 -3.76 -15.69
CA THR A 144 7.58 -3.14 -14.95
C THR A 144 7.84 -3.89 -13.65
N GLU A 145 8.93 -3.56 -12.98
CA GLU A 145 9.23 -4.05 -11.62
C GLU A 145 8.56 -3.20 -10.53
N THR A 146 7.72 -2.25 -10.91
CA THR A 146 7.01 -1.36 -9.98
C THR A 146 5.74 -2.04 -9.52
N ASP A 147 5.75 -2.46 -8.28
CA ASP A 147 4.73 -3.29 -7.66
C ASP A 147 3.63 -2.47 -7.00
N TRP A 148 4.02 -1.36 -6.43
CA TRP A 148 3.19 -0.47 -5.65
C TRP A 148 3.39 0.99 -6.06
N ALA A 149 2.65 1.88 -5.41
CA ALA A 149 2.85 3.32 -5.46
C ALA A 149 2.69 3.94 -6.86
N GLU A 150 1.86 3.34 -7.72
CA GLU A 150 1.66 3.88 -9.08
C GLU A 150 1.14 5.32 -9.05
N GLY A 151 0.25 5.64 -8.11
CA GLY A 151 -0.30 7.00 -7.99
C GLY A 151 0.74 8.05 -7.61
N SER A 152 1.57 7.77 -6.62
CA SER A 152 2.66 8.68 -6.22
C SER A 152 3.75 8.78 -7.29
N TRP A 153 4.08 7.66 -7.94
CA TRP A 153 5.02 7.64 -9.06
C TRP A 153 4.55 8.55 -10.21
N GLN A 154 3.28 8.42 -10.62
CA GLN A 154 2.70 9.27 -11.67
C GLN A 154 2.71 10.75 -11.25
N MET A 155 2.38 11.02 -10.00
CA MET A 155 2.36 12.37 -9.45
C MET A 155 3.72 13.06 -9.63
N ILE A 156 4.78 12.42 -9.17
CA ILE A 156 6.12 13.02 -9.13
C ILE A 156 6.82 12.99 -10.49
N THR A 157 6.56 11.96 -11.30
CA THR A 157 7.30 11.83 -12.56
C THR A 157 6.61 12.52 -13.73
N LYS A 158 5.29 12.73 -13.68
CA LYS A 158 4.53 13.24 -14.82
C LYS A 158 3.68 14.46 -14.54
N VAL A 159 3.05 14.52 -13.36
CA VAL A 159 2.09 15.60 -13.05
C VAL A 159 2.80 16.78 -12.43
N HIS A 160 3.65 16.53 -11.44
CA HIS A 160 4.39 17.52 -10.67
C HIS A 160 5.87 17.17 -10.53
N PRO A 161 6.61 17.00 -11.64
CA PRO A 161 8.03 16.66 -11.58
C PRO A 161 8.87 17.70 -10.83
N GLU A 162 8.42 18.96 -10.81
CA GLU A 162 9.06 20.04 -10.07
C GLU A 162 9.03 19.85 -8.56
N TRP A 163 8.17 18.98 -8.03
CA TRP A 163 8.14 18.72 -6.59
C TRP A 163 9.37 17.99 -6.09
N ALA A 164 10.04 17.23 -6.94
CA ALA A 164 11.30 16.57 -6.59
C ALA A 164 12.38 17.58 -6.17
N GLU A 165 12.37 18.79 -6.75
CA GLU A 165 13.33 19.85 -6.43
C GLU A 165 12.82 20.77 -5.30
N LYS A 166 11.50 20.93 -5.16
CA LYS A 166 10.88 21.85 -4.22
C LYS A 166 10.58 21.23 -2.86
N ALA A 167 10.52 19.93 -2.76
CA ALA A 167 10.20 19.25 -1.52
C ALA A 167 11.34 19.42 -0.51
N PHE A 168 11.09 20.19 0.52
CA PHE A 168 11.99 20.37 1.67
C PHE A 168 11.92 19.14 2.60
N ALA A 169 10.73 18.58 2.75
CA ALA A 169 10.49 17.37 3.54
C ALA A 169 9.29 16.63 2.97
N VAL A 170 9.29 15.31 3.16
CA VAL A 170 8.17 14.43 2.88
C VAL A 170 7.82 13.68 4.15
N VAL A 171 6.57 13.74 4.55
CA VAL A 171 5.98 12.95 5.65
C VAL A 171 5.00 12.00 5.00
N ASN A 172 5.43 10.78 4.78
CA ASN A 172 4.55 9.70 4.32
C ASN A 172 4.05 8.93 5.53
N ILE A 173 2.75 8.73 5.58
CA ILE A 173 2.07 7.99 6.64
C ILE A 173 1.43 6.79 5.97
N ASP A 174 1.83 5.58 6.42
CA ASP A 174 1.42 4.31 5.85
C ASP A 174 1.40 3.24 6.93
#